data_87907b5aa14834a8d3c8c3719f7bff3c
#
_entry.id   87907b5aa14834a8d3c8c3719f7bff3c
#
_cell.length_a   1.000
_cell.length_b   1.000
_cell.length_c   1.000
_cell.angle_alpha   90.00
_cell.angle_beta   90.00
_cell.angle_gamma   90.00
#
_symmetry.space_group_name_H-M   'P 1'
#
loop_
_entity.id
_entity.type
_entity.pdbx_description
1 polymer ?
#
loop_
_entity_poly.entity_id
_entity_poly.type
_entity_poly.pdbx_seq_one_letter_code
_entity_poly.pdbx_strand_id
1 'polypeptide(L)'
;MNLFARGLGGYFSDLANAKLGMQGRIIVHTLYLLAEGAILVIFSRVDSIAHAIITLVLFSCCVQAAEGTTFAIVPYVAPKALGSVSGVVGAGGNVGAVVWGLMFMFGDSGKTGYRNLGIIIMASAVLSVFIKIKGAGSIFGNDDDAESDETPVAKGEEL
;
A
#
# COMPACT_ATOMS: atom_id res chain seq x y z
N MET A 1 11.96 -7.31 13.09
CA MET A 1 10.54 -7.47 12.65
C MET A 1 10.34 -7.08 11.20
N ASN A 2 11.01 -6.05 10.67
CA ASN A 2 10.79 -5.54 9.33
C ASN A 2 10.95 -6.57 8.19
N LEU A 3 11.96 -7.43 8.25
CA LEU A 3 12.25 -8.40 7.18
C LEU A 3 11.13 -9.45 7.03
N PHE A 4 10.63 -9.99 8.14
CA PHE A 4 9.59 -11.02 8.09
C PHE A 4 8.22 -10.47 7.76
N ALA A 5 7.79 -9.36 8.37
CA ALA A 5 6.47 -8.80 8.16
C ALA A 5 6.31 -8.24 6.73
N ARG A 6 7.34 -7.60 6.18
CA ARG A 6 7.36 -7.15 4.78
C ARG A 6 7.30 -8.32 3.80
N GLY A 7 8.09 -9.38 4.04
CA GLY A 7 8.05 -10.60 3.24
C GLY A 7 6.69 -11.29 3.28
N LEU A 8 6.06 -11.38 4.47
CA LEU A 8 4.72 -11.95 4.61
C LEU A 8 3.66 -11.12 3.86
N GLY A 9 3.74 -9.78 3.90
CA GLY A 9 2.84 -8.92 3.13
C GLY A 9 2.93 -9.18 1.63
N GLY A 10 4.15 -9.26 1.09
CA GLY A 10 4.40 -9.64 -0.31
C GLY A 10 3.86 -11.04 -0.63
N TYR A 11 4.15 -12.02 0.22
CA TYR A 11 3.69 -13.40 0.05
C TYR A 11 2.15 -13.52 0.01
N PHE A 12 1.43 -12.89 0.93
CA PHE A 12 -0.03 -12.87 0.89
C PHE A 12 -0.58 -12.15 -0.34
N SER A 13 0.09 -11.10 -0.79
CA SER A 13 -0.23 -10.40 -2.02
C SER A 13 -0.06 -11.31 -3.24
N ASP A 14 1.03 -12.09 -3.30
CA ASP A 14 1.29 -13.04 -4.38
C ASP A 14 0.29 -14.20 -4.37
N LEU A 15 -0.07 -14.70 -3.19
CA LEU A 15 -1.08 -15.76 -3.03
C LEU A 15 -2.46 -15.29 -3.50
N ALA A 16 -2.84 -14.06 -3.17
CA ALA A 16 -4.09 -13.46 -3.64
C ALA A 16 -4.06 -13.21 -5.16
N ASN A 17 -2.91 -12.79 -5.68
CA ASN A 17 -2.70 -12.62 -7.12
C ASN A 17 -2.87 -13.95 -7.90
N ALA A 18 -2.39 -15.05 -7.35
CA ALA A 18 -2.54 -16.38 -7.98
C ALA A 18 -4.01 -16.80 -8.14
N LYS A 19 -4.93 -16.28 -7.31
CA LYS A 19 -6.36 -16.61 -7.34
C LYS A 19 -7.23 -15.56 -8.04
N LEU A 20 -6.92 -14.29 -7.88
CA LEU A 20 -7.75 -13.16 -8.27
C LEU A 20 -7.02 -12.16 -9.18
N GLY A 21 -5.82 -12.48 -9.65
CA GLY A 21 -5.02 -11.56 -10.43
C GLY A 21 -4.68 -10.27 -9.67
N MET A 22 -4.51 -9.16 -10.36
CA MET A 22 -4.17 -7.86 -9.78
C MET A 22 -5.22 -7.38 -8.75
N GLN A 23 -6.48 -7.76 -8.92
CA GLN A 23 -7.55 -7.48 -7.95
C GLN A 23 -7.19 -8.00 -6.56
N GLY A 24 -6.69 -9.24 -6.48
CA GLY A 24 -6.25 -9.83 -5.23
C GLY A 24 -5.14 -9.03 -4.53
N ARG A 25 -4.16 -8.51 -5.30
CA ARG A 25 -3.09 -7.67 -4.76
C ARG A 25 -3.64 -6.38 -4.14
N ILE A 26 -4.54 -5.70 -4.85
CA ILE A 26 -5.13 -4.44 -4.38
C ILE A 26 -6.01 -4.69 -3.15
N ILE A 27 -6.78 -5.78 -3.11
CA ILE A 27 -7.61 -6.14 -1.95
C ILE A 27 -6.72 -6.37 -0.71
N VAL A 28 -5.66 -7.17 -0.83
CA VAL A 28 -4.76 -7.45 0.30
C VAL A 28 -4.07 -6.16 0.78
N HIS A 29 -3.62 -5.31 -0.15
CA HIS A 29 -3.06 -4.00 0.18
C HIS A 29 -4.05 -3.12 0.95
N THR A 30 -5.28 -2.99 0.45
CA THR A 30 -6.35 -2.23 1.09
C THR A 30 -6.66 -2.75 2.50
N LEU A 31 -6.71 -4.08 2.68
CA LEU A 31 -6.95 -4.69 3.99
C LEU A 31 -5.85 -4.37 4.99
N TYR A 32 -4.58 -4.41 4.58
CA TYR A 32 -3.47 -4.03 5.47
C TYR A 32 -3.51 -2.55 5.85
N LEU A 33 -3.82 -1.64 4.91
CA LEU A 33 -4.00 -0.22 5.21
C LEU A 33 -5.17 0.04 6.17
N LEU A 34 -6.30 -0.64 5.99
CA LEU A 34 -7.44 -0.54 6.91
C LEU A 34 -7.08 -1.05 8.30
N ALA A 35 -6.40 -2.19 8.39
CA ALA A 35 -5.98 -2.77 9.66
C ALA A 35 -5.00 -1.85 10.40
N GLU A 36 -3.99 -1.34 9.71
CA GLU A 36 -3.00 -0.43 10.29
C GLU A 36 -3.66 0.87 10.79
N GLY A 37 -4.52 1.48 10.00
CA GLY A 37 -5.25 2.69 10.40
C GLY A 37 -6.18 2.45 11.60
N ALA A 38 -6.92 1.32 11.61
CA ALA A 38 -7.78 0.95 12.73
C ALA A 38 -6.99 0.71 14.02
N ILE A 39 -5.87 -0.02 13.94
CA ILE A 39 -5.00 -0.27 15.10
C ILE A 39 -4.46 1.06 15.66
N LEU A 40 -4.10 2.01 14.80
CA LEU A 40 -3.61 3.32 15.22
C LEU A 40 -4.70 4.17 15.91
N VAL A 41 -5.94 4.09 15.43
CA VAL A 41 -7.09 4.71 16.11
C VAL A 41 -7.33 4.08 17.48
N ILE A 42 -7.22 2.74 17.59
CA ILE A 42 -7.31 2.03 18.88
C ILE A 42 -6.18 2.47 19.81
N PHE A 43 -4.93 2.49 19.31
CA PHE A 43 -3.77 2.95 20.06
C PHE A 43 -3.96 4.33 20.67
N SER A 44 -4.60 5.26 19.93
CA SER A 44 -4.87 6.62 20.43
C SER A 44 -5.76 6.69 21.68
N ARG A 45 -6.46 5.60 22.01
CA ARG A 45 -7.36 5.48 23.16
C ARG A 45 -6.82 4.63 24.30
N VAL A 46 -5.64 4.04 24.10
CA VAL A 46 -5.03 3.18 25.11
C VAL A 46 -4.34 4.01 26.18
N ASP A 47 -4.59 3.68 27.46
CA ASP A 47 -3.97 4.34 28.62
C ASP A 47 -2.96 3.42 29.33
N SER A 48 -3.04 2.11 29.14
CA SER A 48 -2.13 1.13 29.74
C SER A 48 -0.89 0.91 28.90
N ILE A 49 0.28 0.96 29.50
CA ILE A 49 1.58 0.74 28.83
C ILE A 49 1.63 -0.64 28.16
N ALA A 50 1.15 -1.69 28.83
CA ALA A 50 1.15 -3.04 28.27
C ALA A 50 0.30 -3.13 26.98
N HIS A 51 -0.91 -2.57 26.98
CA HIS A 51 -1.75 -2.54 25.80
C HIS A 51 -1.16 -1.64 24.71
N ALA A 52 -0.50 -0.54 25.07
CA ALA A 52 0.17 0.35 24.11
C ALA A 52 1.30 -0.41 23.38
N ILE A 53 2.11 -1.18 24.08
CA ILE A 53 3.18 -1.98 23.48
C ILE A 53 2.60 -3.03 22.50
N ILE A 54 1.55 -3.75 22.92
CA ILE A 54 0.92 -4.76 22.06
C ILE A 54 0.35 -4.13 20.79
N THR A 55 -0.39 -3.03 20.91
CA THR A 55 -0.98 -2.34 19.74
C THR A 55 0.09 -1.77 18.83
N LEU A 56 1.21 -1.23 19.34
CA LEU A 56 2.32 -0.76 18.52
C LEU A 56 3.03 -1.89 17.79
N VAL A 57 3.19 -3.06 18.40
CA VAL A 57 3.77 -4.23 17.74
C VAL A 57 2.87 -4.69 16.60
N LEU A 58 1.55 -4.79 16.82
CA LEU A 58 0.59 -5.15 15.77
C LEU A 58 0.56 -4.10 14.66
N PHE A 59 0.53 -2.82 15.00
CA PHE A 59 0.63 -1.72 14.04
C PHE A 59 1.89 -1.83 13.17
N SER A 60 3.06 -2.03 13.81
CA SER A 60 4.33 -2.18 13.09
C SER A 60 4.31 -3.37 12.12
N CYS A 61 3.70 -4.49 12.49
CA CYS A 61 3.54 -5.62 11.57
C CYS A 61 2.67 -5.27 10.36
N CYS A 62 1.53 -4.58 10.57
CA CYS A 62 0.64 -4.17 9.48
C CYS A 62 1.30 -3.16 8.55
N VAL A 63 2.01 -2.14 9.07
CA VAL A 63 2.77 -1.16 8.27
C VAL A 63 3.79 -1.85 7.39
N GLN A 64 4.59 -2.76 7.94
CA GLN A 64 5.60 -3.48 7.16
C GLN A 64 4.96 -4.40 6.11
N ALA A 65 3.83 -5.04 6.43
CA ALA A 65 3.10 -5.85 5.48
C ALA A 65 2.48 -4.99 4.35
N ALA A 66 1.89 -3.82 4.67
CA ALA A 66 1.38 -2.87 3.70
C ALA A 66 2.49 -2.36 2.77
N GLU A 67 3.67 -2.10 3.29
CA GLU A 67 4.84 -1.74 2.49
C GLU A 67 5.26 -2.89 1.56
N GLY A 68 5.23 -4.13 2.05
CA GLY A 68 5.48 -5.33 1.22
C GLY A 68 4.49 -5.46 0.07
N THR A 69 3.20 -5.22 0.30
CA THR A 69 2.17 -5.24 -0.75
C THR A 69 2.33 -4.08 -1.73
N THR A 70 2.74 -2.89 -1.27
CA THR A 70 3.03 -1.75 -2.15
C THR A 70 4.11 -2.11 -3.17
N PHE A 71 5.25 -2.64 -2.70
CA PHE A 71 6.33 -3.05 -3.59
C PHE A 71 6.00 -4.28 -4.44
N ALA A 72 4.99 -5.07 -4.08
CA ALA A 72 4.46 -6.14 -4.94
C ALA A 72 3.61 -5.58 -6.10
N ILE A 73 3.03 -4.37 -5.98
CA ILE A 73 2.24 -3.71 -7.02
C ILE A 73 3.12 -2.85 -7.96
N VAL A 74 4.15 -2.18 -7.43
CA VAL A 74 5.02 -1.24 -8.17
C VAL A 74 5.53 -1.77 -9.52
N PRO A 75 5.97 -3.03 -9.67
CA PRO A 75 6.45 -3.56 -10.96
C PRO A 75 5.41 -3.54 -12.07
N TYR A 76 4.13 -3.57 -11.74
CA TYR A 76 3.04 -3.58 -12.70
C TYR A 76 2.62 -2.17 -13.15
N VAL A 77 2.99 -1.13 -12.38
CA VAL A 77 2.65 0.27 -12.71
C VAL A 77 3.46 0.77 -13.90
N ALA A 78 4.77 0.52 -13.91
CA ALA A 78 5.65 0.92 -15.01
C ALA A 78 6.86 -0.02 -15.08
N PRO A 79 6.75 -1.17 -15.76
CA PRO A 79 7.82 -2.18 -15.83
C PRO A 79 9.14 -1.64 -16.39
N LYS A 80 9.06 -0.70 -17.36
CA LYS A 80 10.23 -0.08 -17.99
C LYS A 80 10.92 1.00 -17.14
N ALA A 81 10.27 1.49 -16.08
CA ALA A 81 10.74 2.57 -15.21
C ALA A 81 10.69 2.19 -13.72
N LEU A 82 10.89 0.91 -13.40
CA LEU A 82 10.76 0.36 -12.05
C LEU A 82 11.57 1.14 -11.00
N GLY A 83 12.81 1.49 -11.32
CA GLY A 83 13.66 2.26 -10.41
C GLY A 83 13.11 3.64 -10.10
N SER A 84 12.59 4.35 -11.10
CA SER A 84 12.00 5.69 -10.92
C SER A 84 10.72 5.62 -10.09
N VAL A 85 9.84 4.65 -10.37
CA VAL A 85 8.58 4.48 -9.61
C VAL A 85 8.87 4.10 -8.17
N SER A 86 9.77 3.14 -7.93
CA SER A 86 10.20 2.76 -6.57
C SER A 86 10.82 3.93 -5.82
N GLY A 87 11.62 4.76 -6.50
CA GLY A 87 12.21 5.96 -5.94
C GLY A 87 11.17 7.00 -5.51
N VAL A 88 10.14 7.24 -6.34
CA VAL A 88 9.04 8.17 -6.01
C VAL A 88 8.23 7.65 -4.83
N VAL A 89 7.91 6.36 -4.79
CA VAL A 89 7.20 5.73 -3.67
C VAL A 89 8.00 5.86 -2.36
N GLY A 90 9.31 5.56 -2.40
CA GLY A 90 10.18 5.71 -1.23
C GLY A 90 10.33 7.16 -0.78
N ALA A 91 10.46 8.11 -1.71
CA ALA A 91 10.50 9.54 -1.41
C ALA A 91 9.19 10.03 -0.77
N GLY A 92 8.04 9.56 -1.27
CA GLY A 92 6.72 9.86 -0.68
C GLY A 92 6.62 9.44 0.78
N GLY A 93 7.14 8.25 1.13
CA GLY A 93 7.21 7.78 2.51
C GLY A 93 8.04 8.71 3.42
N ASN A 94 9.19 9.16 2.95
CA ASN A 94 10.04 10.10 3.70
C ASN A 94 9.37 11.47 3.88
N VAL A 95 8.71 12.01 2.85
CA VAL A 95 7.93 13.25 2.94
C VAL A 95 6.80 13.09 3.95
N GLY A 96 6.06 11.98 3.91
CA GLY A 96 5.02 11.65 4.88
C GLY A 96 5.56 11.65 6.32
N ALA A 97 6.71 11.05 6.56
CA ALA A 97 7.34 11.03 7.88
C ALA A 97 7.67 12.44 8.39
N VAL A 98 8.19 13.32 7.53
CA VAL A 98 8.48 14.73 7.88
C VAL A 98 7.19 15.48 8.20
N VAL A 99 6.17 15.38 7.34
CA VAL A 99 4.88 16.07 7.53
C VAL A 99 4.25 15.67 8.87
N TRP A 100 4.20 14.36 9.16
CA TRP A 100 3.64 13.87 10.43
C TRP A 100 4.51 14.23 11.61
N GLY A 101 5.83 14.20 11.48
CA GLY A 101 6.76 14.67 12.52
C GLY A 101 6.48 16.13 12.90
N LEU A 102 6.27 17.00 11.92
CA LEU A 102 5.90 18.41 12.16
C LEU A 102 4.51 18.54 12.80
N MET A 103 3.52 17.77 12.35
CA MET A 103 2.20 17.77 12.95
C MET A 103 2.20 17.34 14.41
N PHE A 104 3.03 16.34 14.78
CA PHE A 104 3.22 15.97 16.19
C PHE A 104 3.96 17.03 17.00
N MET A 105 4.89 17.74 16.38
CA MET A 105 5.67 18.78 17.04
C MET A 105 4.82 20.02 17.37
N PHE A 106 3.87 20.38 16.49
CA PHE A 106 3.05 21.58 16.63
C PHE A 106 1.59 21.28 17.06
N GLY A 107 1.22 20.00 17.22
CA GLY A 107 -0.14 19.60 17.57
C GLY A 107 -0.40 19.56 19.08
N ASP A 108 -1.68 19.72 19.47
CA ASP A 108 -2.12 19.86 20.87
C ASP A 108 -1.97 18.60 21.72
N SER A 109 -2.03 17.40 21.17
CA SER A 109 -1.80 16.16 21.91
C SER A 109 -1.39 14.99 21.00
N GLY A 110 -0.46 14.17 21.49
CA GLY A 110 -0.02 12.97 20.79
C GLY A 110 -1.17 12.01 20.44
N LYS A 111 -2.14 11.83 21.36
CA LYS A 111 -3.32 10.96 21.13
C LYS A 111 -4.17 11.43 19.95
N THR A 112 -4.41 12.73 19.84
CA THR A 112 -5.17 13.32 18.72
C THR A 112 -4.40 13.15 17.41
N GLY A 113 -3.09 13.35 17.42
CA GLY A 113 -2.22 13.12 16.26
C GLY A 113 -2.31 11.68 15.73
N TYR A 114 -2.17 10.69 16.60
CA TYR A 114 -2.30 9.28 16.20
C TYR A 114 -3.69 8.93 15.67
N ARG A 115 -4.76 9.44 16.29
CA ARG A 115 -6.12 9.24 15.80
C ARG A 115 -6.29 9.81 14.39
N ASN A 116 -5.86 11.05 14.16
CA ASN A 116 -5.99 11.72 12.87
C ASN A 116 -5.17 10.99 11.79
N LEU A 117 -3.94 10.56 12.11
CA LEU A 117 -3.12 9.73 11.23
C LEU A 117 -3.83 8.44 10.85
N GLY A 118 -4.39 7.71 11.83
CA GLY A 118 -5.13 6.48 11.57
C GLY A 118 -6.33 6.69 10.64
N ILE A 119 -7.09 7.79 10.81
CA ILE A 119 -8.22 8.14 9.93
C ILE A 119 -7.72 8.43 8.50
N ILE A 120 -6.62 9.15 8.34
CA ILE A 120 -6.05 9.46 7.01
C ILE A 120 -5.56 8.19 6.32
N ILE A 121 -4.93 7.27 7.06
CA ILE A 121 -4.53 5.97 6.51
C ILE A 121 -5.76 5.18 6.03
N MET A 122 -6.83 5.13 6.82
CA MET A 122 -8.07 4.48 6.41
C MET A 122 -8.70 5.15 5.18
N ALA A 123 -8.67 6.46 5.09
CA ALA A 123 -9.12 7.19 3.90
C ALA A 123 -8.27 6.85 2.66
N SER A 124 -6.94 6.75 2.83
CA SER A 124 -6.06 6.31 1.74
C SER A 124 -6.32 4.86 1.30
N ALA A 125 -6.71 3.99 2.24
CA ALA A 125 -7.13 2.63 1.91
C ALA A 125 -8.38 2.61 1.01
N VAL A 126 -9.35 3.49 1.25
CA VAL A 126 -10.50 3.64 0.36
C VAL A 126 -10.07 4.12 -1.02
N LEU A 127 -9.13 5.08 -1.10
CA LEU A 127 -8.58 5.55 -2.37
C LEU A 127 -7.83 4.46 -3.13
N SER A 128 -7.17 3.52 -2.42
CA SER A 128 -6.45 2.41 -3.07
C SER A 128 -7.36 1.47 -3.86
N VAL A 129 -8.66 1.39 -3.51
CA VAL A 129 -9.67 0.61 -4.25
C VAL A 129 -9.87 1.13 -5.68
N PHE A 130 -9.65 2.42 -5.92
CA PHE A 130 -9.79 3.05 -7.22
C PHE A 130 -8.53 2.95 -8.10
N ILE A 131 -7.48 2.31 -7.62
CA ILE A 131 -6.27 2.09 -8.42
C ILE A 131 -6.60 1.23 -9.64
N LYS A 132 -6.37 1.80 -10.83
CA LYS A 132 -6.48 1.10 -12.11
C LYS A 132 -5.10 1.04 -12.75
N ILE A 133 -4.62 -0.18 -13.02
CA ILE A 133 -3.31 -0.41 -13.64
C ILE A 133 -3.54 -0.84 -15.07
N LYS A 134 -3.01 -0.07 -16.03
CA LYS A 134 -3.15 -0.32 -17.46
C LYS A 134 -2.52 -1.68 -17.81
N GLY A 135 -3.30 -2.59 -18.39
CA GLY A 135 -2.83 -3.94 -18.76
C GLY A 135 -2.79 -4.97 -17.62
N ALA A 136 -3.21 -4.61 -16.40
CA ALA A 136 -3.24 -5.55 -15.27
C ALA A 136 -4.58 -5.54 -14.50
N GLY A 137 -5.54 -4.71 -14.94
CA GLY A 137 -6.89 -4.64 -14.39
C GLY A 137 -7.06 -3.70 -13.19
N SER A 138 -8.28 -3.67 -12.67
CA SER A 138 -8.68 -2.94 -11.45
C SER A 138 -9.64 -3.81 -10.65
N ILE A 139 -9.97 -3.44 -9.39
CA ILE A 139 -10.99 -4.17 -8.61
C ILE A 139 -12.35 -4.24 -9.34
N PHE A 140 -12.65 -3.28 -10.23
CA PHE A 140 -13.93 -3.14 -10.91
C PHE A 140 -13.93 -3.53 -12.39
N GLY A 141 -12.81 -3.99 -12.98
CA GLY A 141 -12.72 -4.30 -14.40
C GLY A 141 -11.95 -5.58 -14.68
N ASN A 142 -12.51 -6.43 -15.54
CA ASN A 142 -11.88 -7.63 -16.07
C ASN A 142 -10.87 -7.26 -17.15
N ASP A 143 -9.83 -8.08 -17.32
CA ASP A 143 -8.73 -7.88 -18.27
C ASP A 143 -9.13 -7.98 -19.76
N ASP A 144 -10.41 -8.18 -20.07
CA ASP A 144 -10.93 -8.39 -21.43
C ASP A 144 -10.83 -7.15 -22.33
N ASP A 145 -10.58 -5.95 -21.75
CA ASP A 145 -10.43 -4.70 -22.50
C ASP A 145 -8.97 -4.41 -22.93
N ALA A 146 -8.01 -5.22 -22.54
CA ALA A 146 -6.58 -4.95 -22.79
C ALA A 146 -6.10 -5.46 -24.16
N GLU A 147 -6.85 -6.35 -24.82
CA GLU A 147 -6.44 -6.99 -26.07
C GLU A 147 -6.81 -6.19 -27.34
N SER A 148 -7.55 -5.08 -27.20
CA SER A 148 -8.01 -4.29 -28.35
C SER A 148 -7.10 -3.13 -28.77
N ASP A 149 -6.01 -2.84 -28.07
CA ASP A 149 -5.15 -1.67 -28.35
C ASP A 149 -3.69 -2.03 -28.73
N GLU A 150 -3.40 -3.30 -29.04
CA GLU A 150 -2.18 -3.67 -29.75
C GLU A 150 -2.37 -3.40 -31.24
N THR A 151 -2.05 -2.18 -31.68
CA THR A 151 -1.75 -1.93 -33.09
C THR A 151 -0.65 -2.90 -33.52
N PRO A 152 -0.82 -3.64 -34.63
CA PRO A 152 0.19 -4.57 -35.10
C PRO A 152 1.45 -3.79 -35.46
N VAL A 153 2.51 -4.03 -34.71
CA VAL A 153 3.87 -3.61 -35.12
C VAL A 153 4.13 -4.25 -36.47
N ALA A 154 4.18 -3.43 -37.49
CA ALA A 154 4.42 -3.78 -38.86
C ALA A 154 5.65 -4.72 -38.95
N LYS A 155 5.41 -5.95 -39.41
CA LYS A 155 6.43 -6.79 -40.03
C LYS A 155 6.86 -6.09 -41.31
N GLY A 156 8.03 -5.60 -41.35
CA GLY A 156 8.75 -5.06 -42.50
C GLY A 156 10.08 -4.55 -41.98
N GLU A 157 11.17 -4.92 -42.46
CA GLU A 157 11.64 -5.42 -43.77
C GLU A 157 12.96 -6.16 -43.51
N GLU A 158 13.02 -7.38 -43.98
CA GLU A 158 14.29 -8.00 -44.38
C GLU A 158 14.83 -7.27 -45.61
N LEU A 159 16.00 -6.68 -45.54
CA LEU A 159 16.96 -6.50 -46.63
C LEU A 159 18.36 -6.44 -46.05
#